data_3990c052394b56a7706ebe19cf915c75
#
_entry.id   3990c052394b56a7706ebe19cf915c75
#
_cell.length_a   1.000
_cell.length_b   1.000
_cell.length_c   1.000
_cell.angle_alpha   90.00
_cell.angle_beta   90.00
_cell.angle_gamma   90.00
#
_symmetry.space_group_name_H-M   'P 1'
#
loop_
_entity.id
_entity.type
_entity.pdbx_description
1 polymer ?
#
loop_
_entity_poly.entity_id
_entity_poly.type
_entity_poly.pdbx_seq_one_letter_code
_entity_poly.pdbx_strand_id
1 'polypeptide(L)'
;MIRLVMPHQLFATHLDAPDGTRFILVEHDLFFRQYRFHRQKLVLHRASMSRFATRLSERGFDVEVVESDGRTTSRAALARALTRFGGNNIHATDIHLYDVVDDWLCRDVLGALADAGVSMTPDDMIESPNFLTTRAQLREAFDGGRGRPRMATFYTWQRRRLGVLLDADGEPVGGQWSFDADNRKKLPRNHPVPAPLPPERDRSVDDAIDWVVQRFPDNPGEVTDFRWPTSHAEAEASFEQFLSDRFSEFGPYEDALSAEHPYVFHSLLTPALNIGLISPRTVLNRALELGERNRVPLPSIEGFVRQVIGWREYMRATYHIYGRRLRSRNHLAHHATPPDGWWTAQTGLEPVDLVLRRVLDTGYAHHIERLMVLGNAMCLLRVHPDAVYEWFMEMFVDAYDWVMVPNVYAMGQFAAGTAITTKPYVSGSNYLRTMSDYPGGDWIQDWDALYWTFVRDHRDVFEANPRSRMMPRTYDRLPAETKAAHTRRAATWLN
;
A
#
# COMPACT_ATOMS: atom_id res chain seq x y z
N MET A 1 14.62 -26.16 15.70
CA MET A 1 13.83 -25.40 14.70
C MET A 1 14.47 -24.04 14.48
N ILE A 2 14.53 -23.56 13.24
CA ILE A 2 14.99 -22.22 12.87
C ILE A 2 13.80 -21.45 12.29
N ARG A 3 13.50 -20.26 12.81
CA ARG A 3 12.50 -19.35 12.23
C ARG A 3 13.16 -18.21 11.51
N LEU A 4 12.80 -18.05 10.23
CA LEU A 4 13.25 -16.93 9.41
C LEU A 4 12.20 -15.81 9.48
N VAL A 5 12.65 -14.58 9.74
CA VAL A 5 11.77 -13.41 9.89
C VAL A 5 12.28 -12.28 8.99
N MET A 6 11.45 -11.88 8.03
CA MET A 6 11.72 -10.76 7.13
C MET A 6 11.17 -9.46 7.72
N PRO A 7 11.59 -8.27 7.24
CA PRO A 7 11.19 -6.97 7.82
C PRO A 7 9.68 -6.73 7.87
N HIS A 8 8.90 -7.41 7.04
CA HIS A 8 7.44 -7.32 6.97
C HIS A 8 6.72 -8.52 7.63
N GLN A 9 7.42 -9.29 8.46
CA GLN A 9 6.89 -10.51 9.10
C GLN A 9 7.04 -10.48 10.63
N LEU A 10 6.91 -9.32 11.25
CA LEU A 10 7.05 -9.15 12.71
C LEU A 10 5.79 -9.61 13.45
N PHE A 11 5.33 -10.83 13.14
CA PHE A 11 4.06 -11.37 13.63
C PHE A 11 4.12 -11.80 15.10
N ALA A 12 3.07 -11.47 15.86
CA ALA A 12 2.96 -11.91 17.25
C ALA A 12 3.02 -13.43 17.41
N THR A 13 2.58 -14.20 16.39
CA THR A 13 2.65 -15.69 16.39
C THR A 13 4.07 -16.26 16.47
N HIS A 14 5.10 -15.46 16.20
CA HIS A 14 6.49 -15.87 16.44
C HIS A 14 6.80 -16.01 17.93
N LEU A 15 6.12 -15.23 18.80
CA LEU A 15 6.32 -15.26 20.24
C LEU A 15 5.82 -16.56 20.90
N ASP A 16 4.99 -17.34 20.19
CA ASP A 16 4.46 -18.63 20.62
C ASP A 16 5.29 -19.81 20.06
N ALA A 17 6.54 -19.53 19.67
CA ALA A 17 7.45 -20.56 19.18
C ALA A 17 7.80 -21.57 20.31
N PRO A 18 8.03 -22.85 20.00
CA PRO A 18 8.54 -23.82 20.98
C PRO A 18 9.88 -23.40 21.57
N ASP A 19 10.12 -23.79 22.82
CA ASP A 19 11.41 -23.58 23.48
C ASP A 19 12.57 -24.15 22.64
N GLY A 20 13.72 -23.47 22.67
CA GLY A 20 14.89 -23.83 21.88
C GLY A 20 14.80 -23.47 20.40
N THR A 21 13.73 -22.76 19.97
CA THR A 21 13.67 -22.16 18.64
C THR A 21 14.74 -21.07 18.50
N ARG A 22 15.44 -21.08 17.38
CA ARG A 22 16.40 -20.05 16.97
C ARG A 22 15.78 -19.14 15.93
N PHE A 23 16.03 -17.85 16.03
CA PHE A 23 15.50 -16.84 15.11
C PHE A 23 16.60 -16.21 14.28
N ILE A 24 16.39 -16.10 12.98
CA ILE A 24 17.22 -15.29 12.07
C ILE A 24 16.32 -14.19 11.52
N LEU A 25 16.55 -12.96 11.98
CA LEU A 25 15.91 -11.75 11.46
C LEU A 25 16.78 -11.18 10.35
N VAL A 26 16.22 -10.95 9.18
CA VAL A 26 17.00 -10.54 8.00
C VAL A 26 16.60 -9.14 7.54
N GLU A 27 17.49 -8.17 7.68
CA GLU A 27 17.37 -6.87 7.01
C GLU A 27 17.66 -7.05 5.51
N HIS A 28 16.69 -7.53 4.78
CA HIS A 28 16.87 -7.89 3.38
C HIS A 28 17.00 -6.64 2.49
N ASP A 29 17.96 -6.64 1.55
CA ASP A 29 18.27 -5.50 0.68
C ASP A 29 17.08 -5.01 -0.15
N LEU A 30 16.12 -5.88 -0.47
CA LEU A 30 14.86 -5.48 -1.12
C LEU A 30 14.04 -4.47 -0.30
N PHE A 31 14.26 -4.37 1.02
CA PHE A 31 13.57 -3.42 1.90
C PHE A 31 14.45 -2.24 2.31
N PHE A 32 15.77 -2.36 2.13
CA PHE A 32 16.71 -1.32 2.56
C PHE A 32 17.46 -0.65 1.42
N ARG A 33 17.69 -1.35 0.28
CA ARG A 33 18.63 -0.89 -0.76
C ARG A 33 18.16 -1.05 -2.20
N GLN A 34 17.02 -1.69 -2.45
CA GLN A 34 16.52 -1.89 -3.81
C GLN A 34 16.29 -0.56 -4.54
N TYR A 35 15.75 0.42 -3.81
CA TYR A 35 15.47 1.78 -4.27
C TYR A 35 15.99 2.80 -3.25
N ARG A 36 15.90 4.07 -3.57
CA ARG A 36 16.18 5.16 -2.65
C ARG A 36 14.97 5.39 -1.73
N PHE A 37 14.71 4.42 -0.85
CA PHE A 37 13.55 4.46 0.02
C PHE A 37 13.51 5.70 0.92
N HIS A 38 12.33 6.22 1.16
CA HIS A 38 12.08 7.28 2.12
C HIS A 38 12.69 6.93 3.47
N ARG A 39 13.40 7.88 4.07
CA ARG A 39 14.14 7.63 5.33
C ARG A 39 13.23 7.10 6.44
N GLN A 40 11.97 7.56 6.56
CA GLN A 40 11.05 7.03 7.57
C GLN A 40 10.70 5.56 7.34
N LYS A 41 10.69 5.06 6.11
CA LYS A 41 10.51 3.62 5.84
C LYS A 41 11.67 2.80 6.39
N LEU A 42 12.89 3.29 6.20
CA LEU A 42 14.09 2.65 6.72
C LEU A 42 14.12 2.67 8.25
N VAL A 43 13.76 3.80 8.88
CA VAL A 43 13.60 3.91 10.33
C VAL A 43 12.54 2.94 10.85
N LEU A 44 11.36 2.88 10.21
CA LEU A 44 10.30 1.96 10.57
C LEU A 44 10.80 0.51 10.60
N HIS A 45 11.47 0.06 9.55
CA HIS A 45 12.00 -1.31 9.49
C HIS A 45 13.07 -1.54 10.56
N ARG A 46 14.08 -0.66 10.66
CA ARG A 46 15.19 -0.82 11.59
C ARG A 46 14.72 -0.84 13.05
N ALA A 47 13.90 0.15 13.45
CA ALA A 47 13.39 0.23 14.82
C ALA A 47 12.47 -0.96 15.16
N SER A 48 11.54 -1.31 14.28
CA SER A 48 10.61 -2.42 14.52
C SER A 48 11.32 -3.76 14.62
N MET A 49 12.30 -4.03 13.75
CA MET A 49 13.10 -5.25 13.80
C MET A 49 13.96 -5.33 15.06
N SER A 50 14.61 -4.23 15.46
CA SER A 50 15.41 -4.16 16.68
C SER A 50 14.56 -4.43 17.92
N ARG A 51 13.39 -3.78 18.05
CA ARG A 51 12.45 -4.00 19.17
C ARG A 51 11.90 -5.43 19.16
N PHE A 52 11.62 -5.99 18.00
CA PHE A 52 11.15 -7.36 17.89
C PHE A 52 12.23 -8.37 18.28
N ALA A 53 13.48 -8.17 17.87
CA ALA A 53 14.61 -8.99 18.28
C ALA A 53 14.81 -8.97 19.79
N THR A 54 14.76 -7.78 20.41
CA THR A 54 14.81 -7.63 21.87
C THR A 54 13.69 -8.42 22.56
N ARG A 55 12.45 -8.29 22.08
CA ARG A 55 11.30 -9.00 22.63
C ARG A 55 11.40 -10.51 22.55
N LEU A 56 11.97 -11.05 21.45
CA LEU A 56 12.27 -12.47 21.29
C LEU A 56 13.35 -12.94 22.29
N SER A 57 14.43 -12.15 22.42
CA SER A 57 15.51 -12.43 23.39
C SER A 57 15.03 -12.42 24.84
N GLU A 58 14.17 -11.47 25.21
CA GLU A 58 13.54 -11.41 26.54
C GLU A 58 12.66 -12.64 26.84
N ARG A 59 12.14 -13.30 25.79
CA ARG A 59 11.44 -14.58 25.87
C ARG A 59 12.36 -15.79 25.97
N GLY A 60 13.68 -15.58 25.94
CA GLY A 60 14.68 -16.66 26.05
C GLY A 60 15.06 -17.31 24.72
N PHE A 61 14.64 -16.76 23.59
CA PHE A 61 15.04 -17.28 22.29
C PHE A 61 16.45 -16.80 21.89
N ASP A 62 17.15 -17.66 21.14
CA ASP A 62 18.41 -17.32 20.49
C ASP A 62 18.11 -16.55 19.19
N VAL A 63 18.58 -15.33 19.08
CA VAL A 63 18.23 -14.40 18.00
C VAL A 63 19.49 -13.89 17.30
N GLU A 64 19.60 -14.13 15.99
CA GLU A 64 20.59 -13.51 15.12
C GLU A 64 19.91 -12.48 14.21
N VAL A 65 20.50 -11.28 14.11
CA VAL A 65 20.10 -10.26 13.14
C VAL A 65 21.13 -10.19 12.03
N VAL A 66 20.69 -10.49 10.81
CA VAL A 66 21.48 -10.34 9.58
C VAL A 66 21.23 -8.93 9.03
N GLU A 67 22.20 -8.03 9.27
CA GLU A 67 22.09 -6.64 8.84
C GLU A 67 22.35 -6.46 7.33
N SER A 68 21.66 -5.49 6.72
CA SER A 68 21.95 -5.00 5.36
C SER A 68 23.17 -4.08 5.39
N ASP A 69 24.36 -4.64 5.14
CA ASP A 69 25.64 -3.91 5.20
C ASP A 69 26.01 -3.19 3.88
N GLY A 70 25.29 -3.49 2.79
CA GLY A 70 25.54 -2.96 1.45
C GLY A 70 26.82 -3.52 0.78
N ARG A 71 27.43 -4.56 1.35
CA ARG A 71 28.64 -5.20 0.83
C ARG A 71 28.38 -6.66 0.48
N THR A 72 27.62 -7.35 1.32
CA THR A 72 27.24 -8.74 1.15
C THR A 72 25.79 -8.81 0.71
N THR A 73 25.46 -9.56 -0.33
CA THR A 73 24.07 -9.75 -0.73
C THR A 73 23.28 -10.45 0.38
N SER A 74 22.02 -10.07 0.55
CA SER A 74 21.15 -10.68 1.57
C SER A 74 21.06 -12.20 1.43
N ARG A 75 21.05 -12.71 0.20
CA ARG A 75 21.10 -14.15 -0.09
C ARG A 75 22.34 -14.81 0.51
N ALA A 76 23.53 -14.26 0.25
CA ALA A 76 24.78 -14.82 0.77
C ALA A 76 24.90 -14.68 2.30
N ALA A 77 24.43 -13.56 2.87
CA ALA A 77 24.44 -13.34 4.31
C ALA A 77 23.50 -14.31 5.04
N LEU A 78 22.29 -14.52 4.51
CA LEU A 78 21.31 -15.48 5.04
C LEU A 78 21.83 -16.92 4.94
N ALA A 79 22.42 -17.33 3.81
CA ALA A 79 22.99 -18.68 3.66
C ALA A 79 24.08 -18.96 4.71
N ARG A 80 24.96 -17.96 4.98
CA ARG A 80 25.98 -18.07 6.04
C ARG A 80 25.36 -18.20 7.45
N ALA A 81 24.32 -17.40 7.74
CA ALA A 81 23.63 -17.47 9.02
C ALA A 81 22.98 -18.84 9.22
N LEU A 82 22.29 -19.36 8.21
CA LEU A 82 21.71 -20.72 8.22
C LEU A 82 22.77 -21.79 8.51
N THR A 83 23.91 -21.76 7.82
CA THR A 83 25.00 -22.72 8.03
C THR A 83 25.57 -22.65 9.46
N ARG A 84 25.71 -21.43 10.03
CA ARG A 84 26.17 -21.28 11.42
C ARG A 84 25.20 -21.86 12.43
N PHE A 85 23.89 -21.62 12.23
CA PHE A 85 22.85 -22.05 13.18
C PHE A 85 22.53 -23.54 13.10
N GLY A 86 22.57 -24.12 11.93
CA GLY A 86 22.12 -25.49 11.71
C GLY A 86 23.23 -26.51 11.50
N GLY A 87 24.49 -26.04 11.31
CA GLY A 87 25.59 -26.94 10.92
C GLY A 87 25.38 -27.52 9.51
N ASN A 88 25.98 -28.67 9.23
CA ASN A 88 25.95 -29.29 7.89
C ASN A 88 24.71 -30.17 7.61
N ASN A 89 23.73 -30.23 8.51
CA ASN A 89 22.60 -31.16 8.43
C ASN A 89 21.24 -30.45 8.72
N ILE A 90 20.95 -29.32 8.08
CA ILE A 90 19.65 -28.67 8.17
C ILE A 90 18.69 -29.33 7.17
N HIS A 91 17.52 -29.72 7.63
CA HIS A 91 16.42 -30.21 6.77
C HIS A 91 15.33 -29.15 6.61
N ALA A 92 14.55 -29.25 5.55
CA ALA A 92 13.41 -28.33 5.31
C ALA A 92 12.42 -28.32 6.49
N THR A 93 12.23 -29.44 7.18
CA THR A 93 11.40 -29.60 8.38
C THR A 93 11.91 -28.82 9.60
N ASP A 94 13.18 -28.41 9.59
CA ASP A 94 13.78 -27.60 10.66
C ASP A 94 13.54 -26.10 10.45
N ILE A 95 13.09 -25.71 9.25
CA ILE A 95 12.87 -24.32 8.86
C ILE A 95 11.39 -23.97 8.99
N HIS A 96 11.10 -22.91 9.75
CA HIS A 96 9.80 -22.29 9.81
C HIS A 96 9.85 -20.96 9.06
N LEU A 97 9.22 -20.89 7.92
CA LEU A 97 9.17 -19.71 7.06
C LEU A 97 7.72 -19.43 6.64
N TYR A 98 7.21 -18.27 6.99
CA TYR A 98 5.94 -17.79 6.47
C TYR A 98 6.07 -17.36 5.01
N ASP A 99 4.98 -17.53 4.23
CA ASP A 99 4.87 -16.99 2.88
C ASP A 99 5.28 -15.50 2.86
N VAL A 100 6.33 -15.21 2.12
CA VAL A 100 6.91 -13.85 2.03
C VAL A 100 6.15 -12.96 1.06
N VAL A 101 5.20 -13.53 0.30
CA VAL A 101 4.32 -12.88 -0.67
C VAL A 101 5.05 -12.23 -1.86
N ASP A 102 6.16 -11.54 -1.62
CA ASP A 102 6.99 -10.90 -2.65
C ASP A 102 7.74 -11.95 -3.49
N ASP A 103 7.60 -11.86 -4.81
CA ASP A 103 8.20 -12.81 -5.78
C ASP A 103 9.73 -12.75 -5.82
N TRP A 104 10.31 -11.55 -5.69
CA TRP A 104 11.76 -11.40 -5.68
C TRP A 104 12.37 -11.90 -4.38
N LEU A 105 11.74 -11.55 -3.25
CA LEU A 105 12.15 -12.03 -1.94
C LEU A 105 12.03 -13.56 -1.84
N CYS A 106 10.95 -14.13 -2.37
CA CYS A 106 10.75 -15.57 -2.41
C CYS A 106 11.91 -16.29 -3.11
N ARG A 107 12.33 -15.80 -4.29
CA ARG A 107 13.46 -16.35 -5.03
C ARG A 107 14.78 -16.22 -4.28
N ASP A 108 15.02 -15.08 -3.66
CA ASP A 108 16.27 -14.85 -2.91
C ASP A 108 16.35 -15.72 -1.66
N VAL A 109 15.26 -15.84 -0.89
CA VAL A 109 15.21 -16.66 0.32
C VAL A 109 15.34 -18.14 -0.01
N LEU A 110 14.61 -18.63 -1.01
CA LEU A 110 14.73 -20.04 -1.46
C LEU A 110 16.13 -20.31 -2.02
N GLY A 111 16.72 -19.34 -2.73
CA GLY A 111 18.10 -19.41 -3.18
C GLY A 111 19.10 -19.51 -2.03
N ALA A 112 18.94 -18.72 -0.95
CA ALA A 112 19.77 -18.78 0.24
C ALA A 112 19.66 -20.12 0.97
N LEU A 113 18.45 -20.66 1.06
CA LEU A 113 18.20 -22.01 1.62
C LEU A 113 18.91 -23.09 0.80
N ALA A 114 18.79 -23.05 -0.53
CA ALA A 114 19.49 -23.97 -1.43
C ALA A 114 21.01 -23.88 -1.30
N ASP A 115 21.56 -22.65 -1.19
CA ASP A 115 22.99 -22.42 -0.97
C ASP A 115 23.48 -22.98 0.39
N ALA A 116 22.56 -23.09 1.38
CA ALA A 116 22.80 -23.73 2.68
C ALA A 116 22.48 -25.25 2.69
N GLY A 117 22.16 -25.85 1.53
CA GLY A 117 21.85 -27.26 1.39
C GLY A 117 20.40 -27.65 1.73
N VAL A 118 19.50 -26.67 1.91
CA VAL A 118 18.08 -26.91 2.24
C VAL A 118 17.21 -26.77 1.00
N SER A 119 16.52 -27.84 0.61
CA SER A 119 15.59 -27.82 -0.52
C SER A 119 14.18 -27.48 -0.03
N MET A 120 13.68 -26.31 -0.42
CA MET A 120 12.29 -25.85 -0.17
C MET A 120 11.70 -25.24 -1.44
N THR A 121 10.40 -25.30 -1.55
CA THR A 121 9.58 -24.68 -2.60
C THR A 121 8.64 -23.63 -2.00
N PRO A 122 7.99 -22.79 -2.81
CA PRO A 122 6.97 -21.86 -2.28
C PRO A 122 5.81 -22.56 -1.56
N ASP A 123 5.47 -23.81 -1.94
CA ASP A 123 4.38 -24.56 -1.31
C ASP A 123 4.74 -25.09 0.09
N ASP A 124 6.02 -25.18 0.43
CA ASP A 124 6.50 -25.56 1.77
C ASP A 124 6.45 -24.36 2.75
N MET A 125 6.26 -23.14 2.28
CA MET A 125 6.06 -21.97 3.13
C MET A 125 4.71 -22.02 3.83
N ILE A 126 4.69 -21.62 5.10
CA ILE A 126 3.48 -21.56 5.92
C ILE A 126 2.64 -20.36 5.50
N GLU A 127 1.30 -20.49 5.53
CA GLU A 127 0.40 -19.38 5.23
C GLU A 127 0.67 -18.17 6.15
N SER A 128 0.81 -16.99 5.56
CA SER A 128 1.10 -15.78 6.31
C SER A 128 -0.10 -15.35 7.17
N PRO A 129 0.07 -15.11 8.48
CA PRO A 129 -0.99 -14.61 9.34
C PRO A 129 -1.39 -13.16 9.00
N ASN A 130 -0.65 -12.51 8.11
CA ASN A 130 -0.93 -11.15 7.66
C ASN A 130 -2.09 -11.07 6.65
N PHE A 131 -2.73 -12.21 6.33
CA PHE A 131 -3.87 -12.27 5.43
C PHE A 131 -4.96 -13.20 5.96
N LEU A 132 -6.21 -12.90 5.57
CA LEU A 132 -7.38 -13.67 5.98
C LEU A 132 -7.73 -14.79 5.00
N THR A 133 -7.06 -14.83 3.85
CA THR A 133 -7.33 -15.77 2.76
C THR A 133 -6.06 -16.57 2.47
N THR A 134 -6.16 -17.90 2.43
CA THR A 134 -5.03 -18.75 2.06
C THR A 134 -4.74 -18.72 0.56
N ARG A 135 -3.54 -19.11 0.15
CA ARG A 135 -3.16 -19.21 -1.28
C ARG A 135 -4.09 -20.19 -2.04
N ALA A 136 -4.51 -21.26 -1.39
CA ALA A 136 -5.47 -22.22 -1.96
C ALA A 136 -6.85 -21.56 -2.21
N GLN A 137 -7.37 -20.84 -1.22
CA GLN A 137 -8.63 -20.08 -1.34
C GLN A 137 -8.57 -19.00 -2.41
N LEU A 138 -7.43 -18.33 -2.55
CA LEU A 138 -7.24 -17.35 -3.63
C LEU A 138 -7.30 -18.01 -5.00
N ARG A 139 -6.64 -19.16 -5.18
CA ARG A 139 -6.71 -19.92 -6.44
C ARG A 139 -8.14 -20.35 -6.75
N GLU A 140 -8.90 -20.79 -5.76
CA GLU A 140 -10.32 -21.14 -5.90
C GLU A 140 -11.15 -19.93 -6.33
N ALA A 141 -11.06 -18.81 -5.62
CA ALA A 141 -11.82 -17.59 -5.91
C ALA A 141 -11.53 -17.03 -7.32
N PHE A 142 -10.35 -17.29 -7.88
CA PHE A 142 -9.91 -16.88 -9.22
C PHE A 142 -9.95 -18.02 -10.26
N ASP A 143 -10.66 -19.10 -9.99
CA ASP A 143 -10.79 -20.27 -10.88
C ASP A 143 -9.43 -20.73 -11.44
N GLY A 144 -8.48 -20.95 -10.53
CA GLY A 144 -7.11 -21.35 -10.89
C GLY A 144 -6.39 -20.33 -11.78
N GLY A 145 -6.78 -19.05 -11.73
CA GLY A 145 -6.24 -17.97 -12.54
C GLY A 145 -6.91 -17.78 -13.90
N ARG A 146 -7.92 -18.59 -14.24
CA ARG A 146 -8.77 -18.43 -15.45
C ARG A 146 -9.89 -17.42 -15.22
N GLY A 147 -10.43 -17.36 -14.00
CA GLY A 147 -11.42 -16.36 -13.59
C GLY A 147 -10.78 -14.99 -13.36
N ARG A 148 -11.55 -13.94 -13.58
CA ARG A 148 -11.16 -12.54 -13.28
C ARG A 148 -12.29 -11.92 -12.47
N PRO A 149 -12.50 -12.33 -11.20
CA PRO A 149 -13.53 -11.74 -10.40
C PRO A 149 -13.27 -10.25 -10.24
N ARG A 150 -14.29 -9.44 -10.40
CA ARG A 150 -14.20 -8.03 -10.04
C ARG A 150 -14.11 -7.91 -8.53
N MET A 151 -13.52 -6.81 -8.05
CA MET A 151 -13.40 -6.54 -6.62
C MET A 151 -14.73 -6.69 -5.87
N ALA A 152 -15.84 -6.19 -6.39
CA ALA A 152 -17.16 -6.33 -5.76
C ALA A 152 -17.60 -7.80 -5.60
N THR A 153 -17.37 -8.64 -6.62
CA THR A 153 -17.67 -10.08 -6.56
C THR A 153 -16.77 -10.79 -5.53
N PHE A 154 -15.49 -10.46 -5.53
CA PHE A 154 -14.53 -11.00 -4.56
C PHE A 154 -14.89 -10.57 -3.13
N TYR A 155 -15.28 -9.32 -2.93
CA TYR A 155 -15.70 -8.80 -1.63
C TYR A 155 -16.97 -9.48 -1.12
N THR A 156 -17.98 -9.68 -1.97
CA THR A 156 -19.18 -10.46 -1.62
C THR A 156 -18.83 -11.89 -1.19
N TRP A 157 -17.93 -12.54 -1.93
CA TRP A 157 -17.42 -13.87 -1.58
C TRP A 157 -16.68 -13.85 -0.23
N GLN A 158 -15.85 -12.86 0.04
CA GLN A 158 -15.15 -12.70 1.33
C GLN A 158 -16.13 -12.49 2.49
N ARG A 159 -17.14 -11.65 2.35
CA ARG A 159 -18.16 -11.42 3.39
C ARG A 159 -18.89 -12.70 3.75
N ARG A 160 -19.30 -13.49 2.74
CA ARG A 160 -19.96 -14.78 2.95
C ARG A 160 -19.03 -15.79 3.61
N ARG A 161 -17.81 -15.92 3.11
CA ARG A 161 -16.81 -16.85 3.65
C ARG A 161 -16.45 -16.58 5.11
N LEU A 162 -16.37 -15.30 5.49
CA LEU A 162 -15.99 -14.87 6.84
C LEU A 162 -17.18 -14.68 7.78
N GLY A 163 -18.41 -14.72 7.27
CA GLY A 163 -19.62 -14.45 8.05
C GLY A 163 -19.74 -13.00 8.53
N VAL A 164 -19.25 -12.02 7.72
CA VAL A 164 -19.09 -10.63 8.16
C VAL A 164 -20.20 -9.74 7.58
N LEU A 165 -20.86 -8.97 8.45
CA LEU A 165 -21.96 -8.06 8.12
C LEU A 165 -23.10 -8.76 7.34
N LEU A 166 -23.42 -9.99 7.72
CA LEU A 166 -24.53 -10.77 7.22
C LEU A 166 -25.61 -10.88 8.31
N ASP A 167 -26.87 -10.88 7.90
CA ASP A 167 -27.98 -11.21 8.76
C ASP A 167 -28.18 -12.74 8.92
N ALA A 168 -29.24 -13.15 9.61
CA ALA A 168 -29.52 -14.57 9.88
C ALA A 168 -29.81 -15.37 8.61
N ASP A 169 -30.25 -14.73 7.53
CA ASP A 169 -30.58 -15.35 6.24
C ASP A 169 -29.33 -15.37 5.30
N GLY A 170 -28.19 -14.82 5.74
CA GLY A 170 -26.96 -14.73 4.96
C GLY A 170 -26.94 -13.59 3.94
N GLU A 171 -27.90 -12.67 4.05
CA GLU A 171 -27.98 -11.47 3.22
C GLU A 171 -27.23 -10.29 3.88
N PRO A 172 -26.83 -9.26 3.12
CA PRO A 172 -26.02 -8.17 3.66
C PRO A 172 -26.81 -7.31 4.63
N VAL A 173 -26.26 -7.07 5.82
CA VAL A 173 -26.82 -6.10 6.79
C VAL A 173 -27.02 -4.75 6.10
N GLY A 174 -28.21 -4.17 6.27
CA GLY A 174 -28.61 -2.93 5.62
C GLY A 174 -29.04 -3.09 4.15
N GLY A 175 -29.21 -4.33 3.65
CA GLY A 175 -29.76 -4.66 2.33
C GLY A 175 -28.83 -4.36 1.15
N GLN A 176 -27.57 -3.99 1.42
CA GLN A 176 -26.59 -3.65 0.38
C GLN A 176 -25.22 -4.30 0.66
N TRP A 177 -24.58 -4.78 -0.41
CA TRP A 177 -23.23 -5.34 -0.32
C TRP A 177 -22.16 -4.26 -0.15
N SER A 178 -22.44 -3.01 -0.52
CA SER A 178 -21.49 -1.90 -0.40
C SER A 178 -22.23 -0.57 -0.30
N PHE A 179 -21.74 0.28 0.60
CA PHE A 179 -22.18 1.67 0.80
C PHE A 179 -21.22 2.68 0.18
N ASP A 180 -20.37 2.27 -0.75
CA ASP A 180 -19.35 3.11 -1.43
C ASP A 180 -19.94 4.42 -2.03
N ALA A 181 -21.21 4.40 -2.46
CA ALA A 181 -21.88 5.59 -2.98
C ALA A 181 -22.14 6.66 -1.89
N ASP A 182 -22.28 6.24 -0.63
CA ASP A 182 -22.53 7.13 0.51
C ASP A 182 -21.24 7.71 1.10
N ASN A 183 -20.07 7.17 0.71
CA ASN A 183 -18.74 7.47 1.25
C ASN A 183 -17.99 8.55 0.45
N ARG A 184 -18.69 9.41 -0.29
CA ARG A 184 -18.10 10.39 -1.23
C ARG A 184 -18.48 11.83 -0.91
N LYS A 185 -18.54 12.16 0.37
CA LYS A 185 -18.86 13.53 0.78
C LYS A 185 -17.58 14.37 0.83
N LYS A 186 -17.71 15.63 0.39
CA LYS A 186 -16.69 16.64 0.64
C LYS A 186 -16.65 16.97 2.13
N LEU A 187 -15.48 17.17 2.68
CA LEU A 187 -15.32 17.65 4.05
C LEU A 187 -15.91 19.06 4.18
N PRO A 188 -16.88 19.28 5.09
CA PRO A 188 -17.43 20.62 5.31
C PRO A 188 -16.36 21.58 5.85
N ARG A 189 -16.50 22.86 5.53
CA ARG A 189 -15.61 23.88 6.06
C ARG A 189 -15.70 23.92 7.60
N ASN A 190 -14.54 23.97 8.26
CA ASN A 190 -14.43 23.94 9.73
C ASN A 190 -14.99 22.65 10.39
N HIS A 191 -15.10 21.55 9.65
CA HIS A 191 -15.46 20.27 10.25
C HIS A 191 -14.32 19.81 11.18
N PRO A 192 -14.63 19.44 12.44
CA PRO A 192 -13.59 19.02 13.36
C PRO A 192 -13.00 17.67 12.91
N VAL A 193 -11.69 17.64 12.68
CA VAL A 193 -10.95 16.43 12.31
C VAL A 193 -9.93 16.15 13.40
N PRO A 194 -10.12 15.09 14.22
CA PRO A 194 -9.16 14.71 15.24
C PRO A 194 -7.81 14.31 14.63
N ALA A 195 -6.74 14.97 15.08
CA ALA A 195 -5.40 14.62 14.65
C ALA A 195 -4.96 13.28 15.28
N PRO A 196 -4.33 12.39 14.50
CA PRO A 196 -3.74 11.18 15.06
C PRO A 196 -2.53 11.55 15.92
N LEU A 197 -2.48 10.98 17.14
CA LEU A 197 -1.33 11.13 18.01
C LEU A 197 -0.27 10.09 17.65
N PRO A 198 0.98 10.51 17.45
CA PRO A 198 2.07 9.56 17.24
C PRO A 198 2.37 8.80 18.53
N PRO A 199 2.94 7.57 18.45
CA PRO A 199 3.53 6.91 19.59
C PRO A 199 4.62 7.76 20.26
N GLU A 200 4.87 7.52 21.54
CA GLU A 200 6.02 8.11 22.21
C GLU A 200 7.32 7.60 21.58
N ARG A 201 8.21 8.53 21.28
CA ARG A 201 9.53 8.23 20.72
C ARG A 201 10.44 7.67 21.80
N ASP A 202 11.01 6.51 21.57
CA ASP A 202 11.96 5.87 22.46
C ASP A 202 13.38 5.80 21.87
N ARG A 203 14.32 5.30 22.67
CA ARG A 203 15.72 5.16 22.25
C ARG A 203 15.90 4.27 21.02
N SER A 204 15.08 3.24 20.83
CA SER A 204 15.19 2.35 19.67
C SER A 204 14.90 3.09 18.35
N VAL A 205 13.96 4.04 18.42
CA VAL A 205 13.65 4.91 17.28
C VAL A 205 14.78 5.91 17.04
N ASP A 206 15.34 6.50 18.11
CA ASP A 206 16.47 7.44 18.00
C ASP A 206 17.71 6.76 17.39
N ASP A 207 18.09 5.59 17.88
CA ASP A 207 19.21 4.79 17.35
C ASP A 207 18.98 4.42 15.87
N ALA A 208 17.73 4.11 15.48
CA ALA A 208 17.38 3.81 14.08
C ALA A 208 17.46 5.06 13.19
N ILE A 209 17.06 6.22 13.69
CA ILE A 209 17.18 7.51 12.98
C ILE A 209 18.66 7.83 12.72
N ASP A 210 19.48 7.75 13.76
CA ASP A 210 20.92 8.02 13.65
C ASP A 210 21.59 7.08 12.64
N TRP A 211 21.24 5.81 12.68
CA TRP A 211 21.73 4.81 11.73
C TRP A 211 21.31 5.12 10.29
N VAL A 212 20.03 5.52 10.07
CA VAL A 212 19.52 5.87 8.74
C VAL A 212 20.18 7.12 8.20
N VAL A 213 20.31 8.18 9.00
CA VAL A 213 20.95 9.44 8.59
C VAL A 213 22.39 9.20 8.17
N GLN A 214 23.12 8.34 8.88
CA GLN A 214 24.52 8.03 8.56
C GLN A 214 24.68 7.13 7.32
N ARG A 215 23.78 6.16 7.14
CA ARG A 215 23.93 5.14 6.10
C ARG A 215 23.21 5.48 4.78
N PHE A 216 22.22 6.36 4.82
CA PHE A 216 21.37 6.73 3.69
C PHE A 216 21.20 8.26 3.57
N PRO A 217 22.32 9.03 3.49
CA PRO A 217 22.27 10.48 3.49
C PRO A 217 21.56 11.08 2.26
N ASP A 218 21.55 10.36 1.13
CA ASP A 218 20.98 10.83 -0.14
C ASP A 218 19.55 10.35 -0.38
N ASN A 219 18.97 9.60 0.57
CA ASN A 219 17.61 9.11 0.45
C ASN A 219 16.57 10.22 0.71
N PRO A 220 15.40 10.18 0.05
CA PRO A 220 14.37 11.20 0.22
C PRO A 220 13.73 11.18 1.61
N GLY A 221 13.10 12.31 1.95
CA GLY A 221 12.26 12.48 3.13
C GLY A 221 12.99 12.86 4.40
N GLU A 222 12.21 13.40 5.33
CA GLU A 222 12.67 13.83 6.64
C GLU A 222 12.42 12.76 7.70
N VAL A 223 13.21 12.75 8.78
CA VAL A 223 13.05 11.82 9.90
C VAL A 223 12.56 12.49 11.18
N THR A 224 12.50 13.82 11.19
CA THR A 224 12.22 14.63 12.39
C THR A 224 10.86 14.29 12.98
N ASP A 225 9.87 14.08 12.13
CA ASP A 225 8.48 13.87 12.49
C ASP A 225 8.07 12.39 12.33
N PHE A 226 8.98 11.48 12.73
CA PHE A 226 8.69 10.06 12.68
C PHE A 226 7.54 9.71 13.63
N ARG A 227 6.48 9.10 13.10
CA ARG A 227 5.20 8.89 13.82
C ARG A 227 4.61 7.49 13.72
N TRP A 228 5.35 6.56 13.18
CA TRP A 228 4.83 5.22 12.89
C TRP A 228 5.05 4.28 14.07
N PRO A 229 4.04 3.45 14.41
CA PRO A 229 4.21 2.41 15.43
C PRO A 229 5.35 1.45 15.05
N THR A 230 6.20 1.13 16.01
CA THR A 230 7.34 0.22 15.85
C THR A 230 7.24 -1.03 16.75
N SER A 231 6.15 -1.14 17.53
CA SER A 231 5.82 -2.29 18.35
C SER A 231 4.35 -2.69 18.22
N HIS A 232 4.02 -3.91 18.63
CA HIS A 232 2.64 -4.41 18.63
C HIS A 232 1.74 -3.55 19.53
N ALA A 233 2.23 -3.18 20.73
CA ALA A 233 1.46 -2.36 21.67
C ALA A 233 1.14 -0.97 21.10
N GLU A 234 2.11 -0.33 20.44
CA GLU A 234 1.88 0.96 19.78
C GLU A 234 0.92 0.84 18.60
N ALA A 235 1.02 -0.25 17.81
CA ALA A 235 0.11 -0.49 16.70
C ALA A 235 -1.35 -0.69 17.19
N GLU A 236 -1.54 -1.44 18.26
CA GLU A 236 -2.84 -1.63 18.89
C GLU A 236 -3.38 -0.32 19.46
N ALA A 237 -2.57 0.45 20.19
CA ALA A 237 -2.96 1.74 20.76
C ALA A 237 -3.36 2.75 19.69
N SER A 238 -2.60 2.84 18.59
CA SER A 238 -2.92 3.71 17.46
C SER A 238 -4.21 3.30 16.77
N PHE A 239 -4.47 2.00 16.68
CA PHE A 239 -5.73 1.49 16.13
C PHE A 239 -6.92 1.78 17.04
N GLU A 240 -6.81 1.58 18.37
CA GLU A 240 -7.87 1.94 19.31
C GLU A 240 -8.19 3.45 19.27
N GLN A 241 -7.17 4.29 19.14
CA GLN A 241 -7.38 5.72 18.96
C GLN A 241 -8.15 6.04 17.67
N PHE A 242 -7.83 5.39 16.55
CA PHE A 242 -8.62 5.55 15.32
C PHE A 242 -10.07 5.15 15.55
N LEU A 243 -10.31 4.01 16.19
CA LEU A 243 -11.65 3.50 16.45
C LEU A 243 -12.47 4.46 17.33
N SER A 244 -11.84 5.10 18.33
CA SER A 244 -12.52 6.04 19.22
C SER A 244 -12.80 7.40 18.58
N ASP A 245 -11.83 7.93 17.83
CA ASP A 245 -11.82 9.35 17.45
C ASP A 245 -12.29 9.61 16.02
N ARG A 246 -12.06 8.67 15.09
CA ARG A 246 -12.24 8.90 13.66
C ARG A 246 -13.14 7.89 12.94
N PHE A 247 -13.36 6.71 13.52
CA PHE A 247 -14.03 5.61 12.83
C PHE A 247 -15.48 5.93 12.41
N SER A 248 -16.23 6.67 13.24
CA SER A 248 -17.61 7.04 12.92
C SER A 248 -17.73 7.90 11.67
N GLU A 249 -16.75 8.74 11.39
CA GLU A 249 -16.70 9.66 10.26
C GLU A 249 -15.90 9.12 9.06
N PHE A 250 -15.28 7.94 9.19
CA PHE A 250 -14.48 7.32 8.14
C PHE A 250 -15.29 7.13 6.86
N GLY A 251 -16.50 6.52 6.96
CA GLY A 251 -17.34 6.24 5.79
C GLY A 251 -17.67 7.50 4.99
N PRO A 252 -18.40 8.47 5.55
CA PRO A 252 -18.82 9.67 4.81
C PRO A 252 -17.68 10.39 4.10
N TYR A 253 -16.47 10.43 4.71
CA TYR A 253 -15.32 11.21 4.23
C TYR A 253 -14.16 10.34 3.73
N GLU A 254 -14.40 9.08 3.38
CA GLU A 254 -13.39 8.16 2.84
C GLU A 254 -12.68 8.74 1.60
N ASP A 255 -13.43 9.41 0.72
CA ASP A 255 -12.93 10.02 -0.52
C ASP A 255 -12.61 11.53 -0.38
N ALA A 256 -12.74 12.12 0.80
CA ALA A 256 -12.48 13.55 0.99
C ALA A 256 -11.00 13.88 0.89
N LEU A 257 -10.71 15.05 0.32
CA LEU A 257 -9.38 15.64 0.23
C LEU A 257 -9.36 16.95 1.01
N SER A 258 -8.27 17.28 1.70
CA SER A 258 -8.15 18.54 2.42
C SER A 258 -6.74 19.12 2.32
N ALA A 259 -6.64 20.44 2.16
CA ALA A 259 -5.38 21.16 2.24
C ALA A 259 -4.87 21.25 3.68
N GLU A 260 -5.79 21.29 4.65
CA GLU A 260 -5.48 21.48 6.08
C GLU A 260 -5.26 20.14 6.81
N HIS A 261 -6.08 19.13 6.50
CA HIS A 261 -6.12 17.85 7.24
C HIS A 261 -5.53 16.70 6.40
N PRO A 262 -4.23 16.39 6.52
CA PRO A 262 -3.54 15.42 5.65
C PRO A 262 -4.06 13.98 5.78
N TYR A 263 -4.72 13.66 6.87
CA TYR A 263 -5.20 12.30 7.15
C TYR A 263 -6.72 12.15 7.11
N VAL A 264 -7.44 13.26 7.14
CA VAL A 264 -8.90 13.30 7.25
C VAL A 264 -9.34 12.31 8.34
N PHE A 265 -10.16 11.33 8.05
CA PHE A 265 -10.60 10.29 9.00
C PHE A 265 -9.95 8.91 8.73
N HIS A 266 -8.84 8.86 7.98
CA HIS A 266 -8.16 7.60 7.70
C HIS A 266 -7.45 7.02 8.94
N SER A 267 -7.32 5.68 8.95
CA SER A 267 -6.79 4.94 10.11
C SER A 267 -5.28 5.04 10.30
N LEU A 268 -4.51 5.32 9.26
CA LEU A 268 -3.04 5.26 9.22
C LEU A 268 -2.45 3.89 9.62
N LEU A 269 -3.25 2.84 9.47
CA LEU A 269 -2.93 1.50 9.97
C LEU A 269 -1.94 0.74 9.07
N THR A 270 -1.87 1.09 7.77
CA THR A 270 -1.15 0.30 6.78
C THR A 270 0.34 0.11 7.04
N PRO A 271 1.11 1.08 7.59
CA PRO A 271 2.51 0.83 7.95
C PRO A 271 2.67 -0.31 8.96
N ALA A 272 1.92 -0.29 10.06
CA ALA A 272 1.96 -1.33 11.09
C ALA A 272 1.39 -2.67 10.62
N LEU A 273 0.27 -2.63 9.86
CA LEU A 273 -0.39 -3.81 9.32
C LEU A 273 0.50 -4.54 8.30
N ASN A 274 1.19 -3.79 7.42
CA ASN A 274 1.99 -4.39 6.36
C ASN A 274 3.31 -5.01 6.87
N ILE A 275 3.82 -4.58 8.03
CA ILE A 275 4.99 -5.21 8.67
C ILE A 275 4.62 -6.26 9.72
N GLY A 276 3.32 -6.47 9.98
CA GLY A 276 2.84 -7.53 10.85
C GLY A 276 2.76 -7.18 12.34
N LEU A 277 2.86 -5.91 12.72
CA LEU A 277 2.71 -5.46 14.13
C LEU A 277 1.26 -5.53 14.63
N ILE A 278 0.29 -5.61 13.73
CA ILE A 278 -1.11 -5.88 14.04
C ILE A 278 -1.68 -6.81 12.96
N SER A 279 -2.52 -7.79 13.36
CA SER A 279 -3.07 -8.72 12.38
C SER A 279 -4.37 -8.19 11.76
N PRO A 280 -4.65 -8.52 10.47
CA PRO A 280 -5.93 -8.14 9.85
C PRO A 280 -7.14 -8.78 10.55
N ARG A 281 -6.96 -9.91 11.23
CA ARG A 281 -8.02 -10.54 12.03
C ARG A 281 -8.34 -9.73 13.27
N THR A 282 -7.32 -9.26 14.00
CA THR A 282 -7.49 -8.36 15.14
C THR A 282 -8.20 -7.08 14.72
N VAL A 283 -7.75 -6.49 13.61
CA VAL A 283 -8.35 -5.26 13.04
C VAL A 283 -9.82 -5.48 12.69
N LEU A 284 -10.14 -6.55 11.97
CA LEU A 284 -11.51 -6.87 11.58
C LEU A 284 -12.41 -7.08 12.78
N ASN A 285 -12.02 -7.97 13.69
CA ASN A 285 -12.84 -8.33 14.84
C ASN A 285 -13.10 -7.12 15.74
N ARG A 286 -12.06 -6.34 16.00
CA ARG A 286 -12.17 -5.17 16.89
C ARG A 286 -13.01 -4.04 16.28
N ALA A 287 -12.88 -3.81 14.96
CA ALA A 287 -13.71 -2.84 14.26
C ALA A 287 -15.21 -3.23 14.27
N LEU A 288 -15.52 -4.51 14.05
CA LEU A 288 -16.91 -5.00 14.11
C LEU A 288 -17.48 -4.87 15.53
N GLU A 289 -16.75 -5.36 16.53
CA GLU A 289 -17.17 -5.28 17.94
C GLU A 289 -17.46 -3.86 18.40
N LEU A 290 -16.55 -2.94 18.11
CA LEU A 290 -16.68 -1.56 18.55
C LEU A 290 -17.73 -0.81 17.71
N GLY A 291 -17.82 -1.11 16.41
CA GLY A 291 -18.83 -0.57 15.53
C GLY A 291 -20.26 -0.83 16.04
N GLU A 292 -20.54 -2.06 16.48
CA GLU A 292 -21.82 -2.44 17.05
C GLU A 292 -22.10 -1.75 18.41
N ARG A 293 -21.10 -1.75 19.31
CA ARG A 293 -21.24 -1.17 20.66
C ARG A 293 -21.44 0.36 20.63
N ASN A 294 -20.69 1.05 19.81
CA ASN A 294 -20.64 2.52 19.79
C ASN A 294 -21.63 3.11 18.75
N ARG A 295 -22.50 2.30 18.17
CA ARG A 295 -23.45 2.74 17.13
C ARG A 295 -22.79 3.50 15.99
N VAL A 296 -21.61 3.07 15.56
CA VAL A 296 -20.91 3.62 14.39
C VAL A 296 -21.83 3.43 13.17
N PRO A 297 -21.99 4.44 12.32
CA PRO A 297 -22.81 4.32 11.12
C PRO A 297 -22.39 3.14 10.23
N LEU A 298 -23.34 2.35 9.75
CA LEU A 298 -23.07 1.18 8.93
C LEU A 298 -22.21 1.47 7.70
N PRO A 299 -22.32 2.62 6.98
CA PRO A 299 -21.40 2.98 5.90
C PRO A 299 -19.93 3.10 6.35
N SER A 300 -19.67 3.55 7.58
CA SER A 300 -18.30 3.60 8.12
C SER A 300 -17.76 2.21 8.45
N ILE A 301 -18.57 1.35 9.08
CA ILE A 301 -18.19 -0.03 9.40
C ILE A 301 -17.94 -0.80 8.10
N GLU A 302 -18.89 -0.78 7.17
CA GLU A 302 -18.80 -1.50 5.89
C GLU A 302 -17.66 -0.97 5.05
N GLY A 303 -17.50 0.36 4.95
CA GLY A 303 -16.42 0.99 4.20
C GLY A 303 -15.06 0.53 4.70
N PHE A 304 -14.84 0.54 6.01
CA PHE A 304 -13.58 0.09 6.61
C PHE A 304 -13.35 -1.42 6.42
N VAL A 305 -14.37 -2.24 6.69
CA VAL A 305 -14.33 -3.70 6.45
C VAL A 305 -14.00 -3.99 4.98
N ARG A 306 -14.58 -3.24 4.04
CA ARG A 306 -14.31 -3.37 2.60
C ARG A 306 -12.84 -3.09 2.25
N GLN A 307 -12.17 -2.18 2.97
CA GLN A 307 -10.74 -1.97 2.79
C GLN A 307 -9.93 -3.17 3.27
N VAL A 308 -10.27 -3.74 4.44
CA VAL A 308 -9.52 -4.83 5.08
C VAL A 308 -9.70 -6.17 4.36
N ILE A 309 -10.94 -6.64 4.20
CA ILE A 309 -11.22 -7.97 3.63
C ILE A 309 -11.49 -7.93 2.12
N GLY A 310 -11.81 -6.77 1.57
CA GLY A 310 -12.03 -6.56 0.14
C GLY A 310 -10.73 -6.15 -0.55
N TRP A 311 -10.42 -4.87 -0.54
CA TRP A 311 -9.30 -4.32 -1.33
C TRP A 311 -7.94 -4.91 -0.97
N ARG A 312 -7.58 -4.99 0.31
CA ARG A 312 -6.28 -5.52 0.72
C ARG A 312 -6.09 -6.98 0.27
N GLU A 313 -7.07 -7.82 0.51
CA GLU A 313 -7.03 -9.23 0.09
C GLU A 313 -7.11 -9.37 -1.44
N TYR A 314 -7.86 -8.52 -2.11
CA TYR A 314 -7.96 -8.51 -3.56
C TYR A 314 -6.63 -8.09 -4.23
N MET A 315 -5.91 -7.11 -3.66
CA MET A 315 -4.57 -6.75 -4.16
C MET A 315 -3.59 -7.91 -4.01
N ARG A 316 -3.57 -8.58 -2.86
CA ARG A 316 -2.76 -9.81 -2.69
C ARG A 316 -3.16 -10.89 -3.69
N ALA A 317 -4.45 -11.12 -3.87
CA ALA A 317 -4.96 -12.11 -4.81
C ALA A 317 -4.52 -11.84 -6.26
N THR A 318 -4.69 -10.61 -6.71
CA THR A 318 -4.29 -10.19 -8.06
C THR A 318 -2.77 -10.23 -8.25
N TYR A 319 -2.01 -9.87 -7.23
CA TYR A 319 -0.55 -10.02 -7.24
C TYR A 319 -0.13 -11.49 -7.32
N HIS A 320 -0.69 -12.35 -6.49
CA HIS A 320 -0.37 -13.78 -6.47
C HIS A 320 -0.70 -14.47 -7.82
N ILE A 321 -1.82 -14.11 -8.42
CA ILE A 321 -2.29 -14.74 -9.66
C ILE A 321 -1.68 -14.11 -10.92
N TYR A 322 -1.49 -12.78 -10.95
CA TYR A 322 -1.13 -12.06 -12.18
C TYR A 322 0.16 -11.24 -12.05
N GLY A 323 0.78 -11.12 -10.87
CA GLY A 323 1.80 -10.13 -10.52
C GLY A 323 2.87 -9.88 -11.60
N ARG A 324 3.57 -10.92 -12.06
CA ARG A 324 4.60 -10.81 -13.11
C ARG A 324 4.05 -10.27 -14.43
N ARG A 325 2.82 -10.67 -14.81
CA ARG A 325 2.17 -10.23 -16.05
C ARG A 325 1.71 -8.78 -15.97
N LEU A 326 1.43 -8.26 -14.78
CA LEU A 326 1.06 -6.86 -14.60
C LEU A 326 2.26 -5.94 -14.86
N ARG A 327 3.45 -6.28 -14.34
CA ARG A 327 4.69 -5.50 -14.49
C ARG A 327 5.15 -5.31 -15.92
N SER A 328 4.86 -6.25 -16.82
CA SER A 328 5.29 -6.17 -18.21
C SER A 328 4.30 -5.43 -19.11
N ARG A 329 3.31 -4.73 -18.53
CA ARG A 329 2.24 -4.07 -19.29
C ARG A 329 2.41 -2.57 -19.30
N ASN A 330 2.21 -1.98 -20.50
CA ASN A 330 2.11 -0.55 -20.70
C ASN A 330 1.03 -0.27 -21.78
N HIS A 331 -0.24 -0.54 -21.41
CA HIS A 331 -1.39 -0.48 -22.32
C HIS A 331 -1.59 0.89 -22.98
N LEU A 332 -1.25 1.96 -22.25
CA LEU A 332 -1.38 3.33 -22.74
C LEU A 332 -0.14 3.84 -23.47
N ALA A 333 0.92 3.02 -23.60
CA ALA A 333 2.19 3.37 -24.22
C ALA A 333 2.81 4.68 -23.66
N HIS A 334 2.84 4.83 -22.35
CA HIS A 334 3.43 5.97 -21.66
C HIS A 334 4.95 5.78 -21.51
N HIS A 335 5.75 6.81 -21.78
CA HIS A 335 7.22 6.71 -21.82
C HIS A 335 7.95 7.87 -21.14
N ALA A 336 7.24 8.86 -20.59
CA ALA A 336 7.86 9.98 -19.92
C ALA A 336 8.52 9.54 -18.60
N THR A 337 9.58 10.23 -18.22
CA THR A 337 10.20 10.13 -16.88
C THR A 337 9.63 11.22 -15.97
N PRO A 338 9.41 10.96 -14.66
CA PRO A 338 8.98 11.99 -13.76
C PRO A 338 10.11 13.01 -13.59
N PRO A 339 9.82 14.34 -13.70
CA PRO A 339 10.83 15.36 -13.46
C PRO A 339 11.24 15.44 -11.98
N ASP A 340 12.41 16.02 -11.70
CA ASP A 340 13.00 16.13 -10.35
C ASP A 340 12.06 16.77 -9.32
N GLY A 341 11.13 17.60 -9.75
CA GLY A 341 10.09 18.20 -8.91
C GLY A 341 9.25 17.20 -8.11
N TRP A 342 9.18 15.93 -8.54
CA TRP A 342 8.50 14.86 -7.82
C TRP A 342 9.22 14.42 -6.53
N TRP A 343 10.51 14.73 -6.39
CA TRP A 343 11.29 14.47 -5.17
C TRP A 343 11.54 15.73 -4.33
N THR A 344 11.08 16.91 -4.81
CA THR A 344 11.31 18.20 -4.15
C THR A 344 10.04 18.99 -3.88
N ALA A 345 8.86 18.43 -4.22
CA ALA A 345 7.55 19.12 -4.17
C ALA A 345 7.52 20.44 -4.96
N GLN A 346 8.14 20.44 -6.15
CA GLN A 346 8.25 21.55 -7.06
C GLN A 346 7.85 21.15 -8.49
N THR A 347 6.71 20.46 -8.62
CA THR A 347 6.20 20.05 -9.94
C THR A 347 5.56 21.20 -10.70
N GLY A 348 5.09 22.24 -10.01
CA GLY A 348 4.31 23.34 -10.55
C GLY A 348 2.80 23.06 -10.60
N LEU A 349 2.34 21.86 -10.23
CA LEU A 349 0.93 21.51 -10.03
C LEU A 349 0.61 21.60 -8.53
N GLU A 350 0.00 22.69 -8.09
CA GLU A 350 -0.22 22.99 -6.66
C GLU A 350 -0.84 21.82 -5.85
N PRO A 351 -1.89 21.10 -6.33
CA PRO A 351 -2.42 19.96 -5.60
C PRO A 351 -1.39 18.83 -5.44
N VAL A 352 -0.53 18.61 -6.43
CA VAL A 352 0.55 17.61 -6.39
C VAL A 352 1.61 18.04 -5.39
N ASP A 353 2.08 19.27 -5.48
CA ASP A 353 3.13 19.82 -4.61
C ASP A 353 2.69 19.83 -3.14
N LEU A 354 1.41 20.12 -2.88
CA LEU A 354 0.84 20.04 -1.52
C LEU A 354 0.94 18.62 -0.95
N VAL A 355 0.53 17.63 -1.72
CA VAL A 355 0.61 16.21 -1.27
C VAL A 355 2.06 15.75 -1.17
N LEU A 356 2.93 16.16 -2.11
CA LEU A 356 4.36 15.81 -2.08
C LEU A 356 5.08 16.34 -0.84
N ARG A 357 4.78 17.57 -0.39
CA ARG A 357 5.33 18.11 0.88
C ARG A 357 5.01 17.19 2.05
N ARG A 358 3.76 16.72 2.17
CA ARG A 358 3.35 15.75 3.21
C ARG A 358 4.07 14.42 3.09
N VAL A 359 4.23 13.93 1.86
CA VAL A 359 4.96 12.68 1.60
C VAL A 359 6.43 12.81 1.98
N LEU A 360 7.09 13.93 1.67
CA LEU A 360 8.47 14.19 2.07
C LEU A 360 8.63 14.27 3.59
N ASP A 361 7.63 14.83 4.30
CA ASP A 361 7.66 14.95 5.76
C ASP A 361 7.38 13.62 6.47
N THR A 362 6.51 12.76 5.92
CA THR A 362 5.96 11.61 6.66
C THR A 362 6.07 10.26 5.96
N GLY A 363 6.42 10.24 4.68
CA GLY A 363 6.37 9.03 3.84
C GLY A 363 4.93 8.52 3.61
N TYR A 364 3.92 9.38 3.75
CA TYR A 364 2.52 8.94 3.69
C TYR A 364 1.60 9.95 3.01
N ALA A 365 0.62 9.43 2.31
CA ALA A 365 -0.60 10.10 1.87
C ALA A 365 -1.73 9.07 1.91
N HIS A 366 -2.97 9.47 2.15
CA HIS A 366 -4.07 8.52 2.13
C HIS A 366 -4.44 8.09 0.70
N HIS A 367 -5.22 7.00 0.58
CA HIS A 367 -5.46 6.34 -0.72
C HIS A 367 -5.94 7.29 -1.83
N ILE A 368 -6.86 8.21 -1.52
CA ILE A 368 -7.43 9.11 -2.52
C ILE A 368 -6.40 10.14 -3.01
N GLU A 369 -5.53 10.65 -2.14
CA GLU A 369 -4.40 11.49 -2.58
C GLU A 369 -3.45 10.71 -3.49
N ARG A 370 -3.14 9.44 -3.14
CA ARG A 370 -2.29 8.59 -4.00
C ARG A 370 -2.91 8.33 -5.36
N LEU A 371 -4.21 8.04 -5.41
CA LEU A 371 -4.91 7.68 -6.64
C LEU A 371 -5.30 8.89 -7.48
N MET A 372 -6.03 9.84 -6.89
CA MET A 372 -6.69 10.92 -7.62
C MET A 372 -5.88 12.20 -7.73
N VAL A 373 -4.82 12.34 -6.94
CA VAL A 373 -3.87 13.46 -7.08
C VAL A 373 -2.59 12.97 -7.75
N LEU A 374 -1.78 12.16 -7.06
CA LEU A 374 -0.45 11.75 -7.54
C LEU A 374 -0.53 10.81 -8.75
N GLY A 375 -1.25 9.70 -8.62
CA GLY A 375 -1.39 8.71 -9.69
C GLY A 375 -2.09 9.26 -10.93
N ASN A 376 -3.13 10.09 -10.73
CA ASN A 376 -3.82 10.78 -11.80
C ASN A 376 -2.88 11.75 -12.54
N ALA A 377 -2.15 12.61 -11.83
CA ALA A 377 -1.19 13.52 -12.44
C ALA A 377 -0.10 12.77 -13.24
N MET A 378 0.52 11.73 -12.67
CA MET A 378 1.52 10.92 -13.38
C MET A 378 0.95 10.26 -14.63
N CYS A 379 -0.30 9.77 -14.57
CA CYS A 379 -0.96 9.19 -15.73
C CYS A 379 -1.23 10.26 -16.81
N LEU A 380 -1.71 11.44 -16.42
CA LEU A 380 -1.95 12.56 -17.33
C LEU A 380 -0.64 13.10 -17.96
N LEU A 381 0.47 13.03 -17.23
CA LEU A 381 1.81 13.39 -17.70
C LEU A 381 2.50 12.28 -18.54
N ARG A 382 1.80 11.17 -18.80
CA ARG A 382 2.33 10.05 -19.60
C ARG A 382 3.58 9.40 -19.02
N VAL A 383 3.75 9.44 -17.68
CA VAL A 383 4.91 8.82 -17.01
C VAL A 383 4.90 7.31 -17.22
N HIS A 384 6.08 6.74 -17.49
CA HIS A 384 6.23 5.30 -17.69
C HIS A 384 5.78 4.53 -16.44
N PRO A 385 4.97 3.47 -16.54
CA PRO A 385 4.44 2.74 -15.36
C PRO A 385 5.52 2.22 -14.41
N ASP A 386 6.69 1.82 -14.91
CA ASP A 386 7.80 1.37 -14.08
C ASP A 386 8.37 2.51 -13.24
N ALA A 387 8.49 3.71 -13.81
CA ALA A 387 8.95 4.89 -13.07
C ALA A 387 7.93 5.34 -12.01
N VAL A 388 6.62 5.22 -12.31
CA VAL A 388 5.57 5.45 -11.31
C VAL A 388 5.67 4.42 -10.18
N TYR A 389 5.84 3.13 -10.51
CA TYR A 389 5.97 2.08 -9.51
C TYR A 389 7.20 2.30 -8.61
N GLU A 390 8.37 2.59 -9.20
CA GLU A 390 9.60 2.89 -8.48
C GLU A 390 9.42 4.06 -7.52
N TRP A 391 8.86 5.18 -8.00
CA TRP A 391 8.58 6.34 -7.18
C TRP A 391 7.65 6.02 -6.00
N PHE A 392 6.56 5.25 -6.21
CA PHE A 392 5.66 4.83 -5.13
C PHE A 392 6.36 3.90 -4.13
N MET A 393 7.22 3.00 -4.60
CA MET A 393 8.01 2.13 -3.72
C MET A 393 9.00 2.92 -2.88
N GLU A 394 9.62 3.96 -3.46
CA GLU A 394 10.56 4.85 -2.76
C GLU A 394 9.86 5.66 -1.67
N MET A 395 8.78 6.34 -2.03
CA MET A 395 8.24 7.45 -1.26
C MET A 395 7.27 7.07 -0.14
N PHE A 396 6.70 5.86 -0.15
CA PHE A 396 5.72 5.48 0.86
C PHE A 396 6.22 4.42 1.84
N VAL A 397 6.03 4.69 3.15
CA VAL A 397 6.45 3.80 4.26
C VAL A 397 5.76 2.44 4.24
N ASP A 398 4.54 2.37 3.69
CA ASP A 398 3.70 1.17 3.61
C ASP A 398 3.72 0.50 2.22
N ALA A 399 4.60 0.96 1.33
CA ALA A 399 4.73 0.40 -0.02
C ALA A 399 5.53 -0.92 -0.01
N TYR A 400 4.90 -1.96 -0.54
CA TYR A 400 5.48 -3.28 -0.77
C TYR A 400 5.08 -3.77 -2.16
N ASP A 401 5.87 -4.65 -2.73
CA ASP A 401 5.66 -5.13 -4.10
C ASP A 401 4.25 -5.69 -4.33
N TRP A 402 3.77 -6.54 -3.40
CA TRP A 402 2.46 -7.18 -3.52
C TRP A 402 1.28 -6.19 -3.54
N VAL A 403 1.43 -5.01 -2.94
CA VAL A 403 0.38 -3.99 -2.94
C VAL A 403 0.60 -2.96 -4.05
N MET A 404 1.85 -2.60 -4.36
CA MET A 404 2.15 -1.57 -5.36
C MET A 404 1.96 -2.06 -6.79
N VAL A 405 2.33 -3.30 -7.12
CA VAL A 405 2.15 -3.82 -8.48
C VAL A 405 0.71 -3.72 -8.96
N PRO A 406 -0.31 -4.27 -8.27
CA PRO A 406 -1.69 -4.13 -8.74
C PRO A 406 -2.22 -2.70 -8.65
N ASN A 407 -1.85 -1.93 -7.61
CA ASN A 407 -2.33 -0.55 -7.46
C ASN A 407 -1.76 0.39 -8.53
N VAL A 408 -0.48 0.27 -8.88
CA VAL A 408 0.13 1.13 -9.89
C VAL A 408 -0.23 0.65 -11.30
N TYR A 409 0.19 -0.57 -11.68
CA TYR A 409 0.06 -1.01 -13.08
C TYR A 409 -1.39 -1.26 -13.51
N ALA A 410 -2.23 -1.77 -12.61
CA ALA A 410 -3.58 -2.17 -12.99
C ALA A 410 -4.67 -1.17 -12.55
N MET A 411 -4.43 -0.34 -11.54
CA MET A 411 -5.39 0.66 -11.09
C MET A 411 -4.97 2.08 -11.50
N GLY A 412 -3.94 2.66 -10.90
CA GLY A 412 -3.58 4.06 -11.05
C GLY A 412 -3.15 4.43 -12.46
N GLN A 413 -2.31 3.61 -13.10
CA GLN A 413 -1.77 3.88 -14.44
C GLN A 413 -2.52 3.18 -15.58
N PHE A 414 -3.49 2.32 -15.28
CA PHE A 414 -4.20 1.52 -16.28
C PHE A 414 -3.26 0.79 -17.27
N ALA A 415 -2.02 0.57 -16.86
CA ALA A 415 -0.99 -0.06 -17.69
C ALA A 415 -1.31 -1.52 -18.04
N ALA A 416 -2.05 -2.21 -17.15
CA ALA A 416 -2.55 -3.56 -17.42
C ALA A 416 -3.91 -3.59 -18.15
N GLY A 417 -4.41 -2.44 -18.59
CA GLY A 417 -5.73 -2.31 -19.23
C GLY A 417 -6.85 -2.72 -18.28
N THR A 418 -7.80 -3.51 -18.74
CA THR A 418 -8.98 -3.93 -17.98
C THR A 418 -8.74 -5.12 -17.04
N ALA A 419 -7.49 -5.36 -16.58
CA ALA A 419 -7.17 -6.49 -15.70
C ALA A 419 -7.88 -6.42 -14.35
N ILE A 420 -7.92 -5.24 -13.73
CA ILE A 420 -8.53 -4.99 -12.41
C ILE A 420 -9.64 -3.95 -12.53
N THR A 421 -9.37 -2.85 -13.19
CA THR A 421 -10.31 -1.74 -13.38
C THR A 421 -10.93 -1.75 -14.77
N THR A 422 -12.08 -1.12 -14.93
CA THR A 422 -12.79 -1.11 -16.22
C THR A 422 -12.46 0.10 -17.08
N LYS A 423 -11.85 1.14 -16.49
CA LYS A 423 -11.47 2.38 -17.15
C LYS A 423 -10.28 3.00 -16.42
N PRO A 424 -9.52 3.91 -17.05
CA PRO A 424 -8.51 4.70 -16.35
C PRO A 424 -9.08 5.51 -15.20
N TYR A 425 -8.35 5.63 -14.09
CA TYR A 425 -8.66 6.50 -12.95
C TYR A 425 -8.09 7.90 -13.19
N VAL A 426 -8.56 8.56 -14.24
CA VAL A 426 -8.18 9.94 -14.55
C VAL A 426 -9.39 10.86 -14.47
N SER A 427 -9.15 12.08 -14.05
CA SER A 427 -10.18 13.12 -13.91
C SER A 427 -9.63 14.49 -14.25
N GLY A 428 -10.50 15.41 -14.68
CA GLY A 428 -10.20 16.83 -14.79
C GLY A 428 -10.17 17.51 -13.41
N SER A 429 -9.82 18.78 -13.40
CA SER A 429 -9.72 19.62 -12.20
C SER A 429 -11.02 19.69 -11.39
N ASN A 430 -12.17 19.55 -12.05
CA ASN A 430 -13.46 19.61 -11.39
C ASN A 430 -13.65 18.57 -10.29
N TYR A 431 -13.07 17.35 -10.45
CA TYR A 431 -13.11 16.35 -9.40
C TYR A 431 -12.36 16.84 -8.15
N LEU A 432 -11.13 17.31 -8.30
CA LEU A 432 -10.33 17.79 -7.18
C LEU A 432 -11.01 18.97 -6.47
N ARG A 433 -11.53 19.93 -7.22
CA ARG A 433 -12.27 21.09 -6.67
C ARG A 433 -13.55 20.70 -5.94
N THR A 434 -14.24 19.66 -6.41
CA THR A 434 -15.47 19.15 -5.78
C THR A 434 -15.16 18.40 -4.49
N MET A 435 -14.09 17.60 -4.44
CA MET A 435 -13.77 16.73 -3.32
C MET A 435 -12.81 17.34 -2.31
N SER A 436 -12.21 18.51 -2.60
CA SER A 436 -11.24 19.17 -1.73
C SER A 436 -11.59 20.61 -1.41
N ASP A 437 -10.86 21.15 -0.46
CA ASP A 437 -10.75 22.57 -0.13
C ASP A 437 -9.49 23.21 -0.73
N TYR A 438 -8.85 22.57 -1.73
CA TYR A 438 -7.64 23.09 -2.37
C TYR A 438 -7.86 24.49 -2.95
N PRO A 439 -6.90 25.41 -2.77
CA PRO A 439 -7.00 26.75 -3.32
C PRO A 439 -7.07 26.72 -4.84
N GLY A 440 -7.80 27.67 -5.41
CA GLY A 440 -7.83 27.88 -6.86
C GLY A 440 -6.49 28.44 -7.34
N GLY A 441 -6.17 28.20 -8.62
CA GLY A 441 -4.94 28.70 -9.23
C GLY A 441 -4.81 28.27 -10.69
N ASP A 442 -3.68 28.56 -11.29
CA ASP A 442 -3.38 28.25 -12.70
C ASP A 442 -3.34 26.74 -12.96
N TRP A 443 -3.06 25.95 -11.91
CA TRP A 443 -3.09 24.49 -11.99
C TRP A 443 -4.40 23.92 -12.53
N ILE A 444 -5.53 24.64 -12.32
CA ILE A 444 -6.85 24.22 -12.82
C ILE A 444 -6.84 24.11 -14.34
N GLN A 445 -6.28 25.12 -15.00
CA GLN A 445 -6.21 25.16 -16.45
C GLN A 445 -5.16 24.17 -16.99
N ASP A 446 -4.05 23.98 -16.28
CA ASP A 446 -3.02 23.01 -16.62
C ASP A 446 -3.57 21.59 -16.52
N TRP A 447 -4.23 21.29 -15.41
CA TRP A 447 -4.85 19.96 -15.19
C TRP A 447 -5.92 19.64 -16.23
N ASP A 448 -6.80 20.59 -16.54
CA ASP A 448 -7.83 20.41 -17.56
C ASP A 448 -7.22 20.27 -18.98
N ALA A 449 -6.15 20.99 -19.27
CA ALA A 449 -5.41 20.84 -20.54
C ALA A 449 -4.81 19.44 -20.68
N LEU A 450 -4.16 18.95 -19.64
CA LEU A 450 -3.62 17.58 -19.59
C LEU A 450 -4.73 16.54 -19.72
N TYR A 451 -5.84 16.69 -18.99
CA TYR A 451 -6.98 15.77 -18.99
C TYR A 451 -7.64 15.71 -20.38
N TRP A 452 -8.00 16.84 -20.97
CA TRP A 452 -8.67 16.84 -22.27
C TRP A 452 -7.77 16.37 -23.41
N THR A 453 -6.48 16.65 -23.32
CA THR A 453 -5.48 16.10 -24.25
C THR A 453 -5.35 14.58 -24.08
N PHE A 454 -5.39 14.08 -22.83
CA PHE A 454 -5.42 12.64 -22.54
C PHE A 454 -6.66 11.96 -23.14
N VAL A 455 -7.84 12.55 -22.96
CA VAL A 455 -9.09 12.02 -23.56
C VAL A 455 -9.02 11.95 -25.08
N ARG A 456 -8.43 12.97 -25.72
CA ARG A 456 -8.21 13.01 -27.16
C ARG A 456 -7.28 11.88 -27.61
N ASP A 457 -6.14 11.74 -26.96
CA ASP A 457 -5.06 10.83 -27.36
C ASP A 457 -5.41 9.36 -27.12
N HIS A 458 -6.22 9.08 -26.08
CA HIS A 458 -6.66 7.73 -25.72
C HIS A 458 -8.16 7.50 -25.98
N ARG A 459 -8.70 8.14 -27.03
CA ARG A 459 -10.13 8.06 -27.40
C ARG A 459 -10.70 6.64 -27.36
N ASP A 460 -10.00 5.70 -27.99
CA ASP A 460 -10.44 4.31 -28.11
C ASP A 460 -10.65 3.65 -26.76
N VAL A 461 -9.80 3.95 -25.76
CA VAL A 461 -9.90 3.44 -24.40
C VAL A 461 -11.18 3.95 -23.71
N PHE A 462 -11.50 5.23 -23.92
CA PHE A 462 -12.71 5.81 -23.35
C PHE A 462 -13.98 5.32 -24.02
N GLU A 463 -13.98 5.19 -25.35
CA GLU A 463 -15.13 4.72 -26.14
C GLU A 463 -15.46 3.25 -25.89
N ALA A 464 -14.45 2.42 -25.59
CA ALA A 464 -14.63 1.01 -25.27
C ALA A 464 -15.44 0.76 -23.98
N ASN A 465 -15.58 1.76 -23.10
CA ASN A 465 -16.30 1.63 -21.85
C ASN A 465 -17.57 2.50 -21.79
N PRO A 466 -18.77 1.90 -21.56
CA PRO A 466 -20.02 2.66 -21.45
C PRO A 466 -20.02 3.80 -20.44
N ARG A 467 -19.23 3.68 -19.36
CA ARG A 467 -19.14 4.69 -18.29
C ARG A 467 -18.25 5.89 -18.65
N SER A 468 -17.38 5.77 -19.63
CA SER A 468 -16.46 6.83 -20.04
C SER A 468 -16.65 7.32 -21.47
N ARG A 469 -17.41 6.64 -22.30
CA ARG A 469 -17.64 6.99 -23.72
C ARG A 469 -18.25 8.38 -23.96
N MET A 470 -18.74 9.01 -22.93
CA MET A 470 -19.21 10.40 -23.04
C MET A 470 -18.05 11.41 -23.09
N MET A 471 -16.88 11.09 -22.54
CA MET A 471 -15.76 12.04 -22.46
C MET A 471 -15.25 12.48 -23.84
N PRO A 472 -14.95 11.58 -24.79
CA PRO A 472 -14.60 11.98 -26.16
C PRO A 472 -15.69 12.83 -26.85
N ARG A 473 -16.96 12.49 -26.66
CA ARG A 473 -18.07 13.27 -27.20
C ARG A 473 -18.16 14.68 -26.59
N THR A 474 -17.85 14.80 -25.31
CA THR A 474 -17.77 16.10 -24.64
C THR A 474 -16.62 16.92 -25.20
N TYR A 475 -15.43 16.31 -25.37
CA TYR A 475 -14.29 16.94 -26.04
C TYR A 475 -14.65 17.43 -27.45
N ASP A 476 -15.35 16.61 -28.24
CA ASP A 476 -15.73 16.97 -29.63
C ASP A 476 -16.60 18.24 -29.69
N ARG A 477 -17.42 18.46 -28.67
CA ARG A 477 -18.33 19.63 -28.55
C ARG A 477 -17.62 20.91 -28.09
N LEU A 478 -16.38 20.81 -27.58
CA LEU A 478 -15.62 22.00 -27.18
C LEU A 478 -15.35 22.90 -28.39
N PRO A 479 -15.38 24.23 -28.24
CA PRO A 479 -14.97 25.17 -29.29
C PRO A 479 -13.56 24.88 -29.80
N ALA A 480 -13.33 25.13 -31.08
CA ALA A 480 -12.02 24.89 -31.71
C ALA A 480 -10.88 25.66 -31.00
N GLU A 481 -11.17 26.90 -30.57
CA GLU A 481 -10.23 27.72 -29.82
C GLU A 481 -9.87 27.09 -28.47
N THR A 482 -10.87 26.58 -27.73
CA THR A 482 -10.67 25.88 -26.45
C THR A 482 -9.81 24.63 -26.63
N LYS A 483 -10.06 23.80 -27.66
CA LYS A 483 -9.23 22.64 -28.00
C LYS A 483 -7.79 23.03 -28.30
N ALA A 484 -7.60 24.09 -29.08
CA ALA A 484 -6.28 24.60 -29.41
C ALA A 484 -5.55 25.15 -28.16
N ALA A 485 -6.27 25.83 -27.26
CA ALA A 485 -5.73 26.32 -26.00
C ALA A 485 -5.29 25.14 -25.08
N HIS A 486 -6.12 24.10 -24.93
CA HIS A 486 -5.73 22.90 -24.19
C HIS A 486 -4.51 22.21 -24.80
N THR A 487 -4.44 22.08 -26.12
CA THR A 487 -3.29 21.47 -26.80
C THR A 487 -2.01 22.25 -26.56
N ARG A 488 -2.03 23.59 -26.72
CA ARG A 488 -0.86 24.42 -26.45
C ARG A 488 -0.39 24.35 -25.01
N ARG A 489 -1.33 24.41 -24.06
CA ARG A 489 -1.01 24.39 -22.63
C ARG A 489 -0.49 23.02 -22.20
N ALA A 490 -1.09 21.92 -22.66
CA ALA A 490 -0.60 20.57 -22.37
C ALA A 490 0.81 20.32 -22.96
N ALA A 491 1.14 20.93 -24.10
CA ALA A 491 2.46 20.78 -24.70
C ALA A 491 3.61 21.31 -23.82
N THR A 492 3.35 22.27 -22.92
CA THR A 492 4.36 22.76 -21.97
C THR A 492 4.73 21.73 -20.88
N TRP A 493 3.88 20.73 -20.70
CA TRP A 493 4.05 19.66 -19.72
C TRP A 493 4.50 18.31 -20.32
N LEU A 494 4.22 18.11 -21.61
CA LEU A 494 4.40 16.81 -22.29
C LEU A 494 5.63 16.75 -23.22
N ASN A 495 6.36 17.86 -23.36
CA ASN A 495 7.57 17.97 -24.21
C ASN A 495 8.85 17.69 -23.42
#